data_1aad34d203ec5056251d4e784598c868
#
_entry.id   1aad34d203ec5056251d4e784598c868
#
_cell.length_a   1.000
_cell.length_b   1.000
_cell.length_c   1.000
_cell.angle_alpha   90.00
_cell.angle_beta   90.00
_cell.angle_gamma   90.00
#
_symmetry.space_group_name_H-M   'P 1'
#
loop_
_entity.id
_entity.type
_entity.pdbx_description
1 polymer ?
#
loop_
_entity_poly.entity_id
_entity_poly.type
_entity_poly.pdbx_seq_one_letter_code
_entity_poly.pdbx_strand_id
1 'polypeptide(L)'
;MNELPNRFDPRLRDNLSDNEKTMMHFMSDCMHGHDMSLVDRYVAEDYIQHTPGIGQGRQGLRHYLEQVAWKRPGRLTWRPIHLFACGDFVILHKLLPAVVIADFMRFNQDGLMAEHWDVVQPLPEPNYDPMRLSTENLSRFAAMFKING
;
A
#
# COMPACT_ATOMS: atom_id res chain seq x y z
N MET A 1 18.96 19.86 -3.51
CA MET A 1 17.78 20.28 -2.72
C MET A 1 17.57 19.21 -1.65
N ASN A 2 17.71 19.58 -0.38
CA ASN A 2 17.36 18.68 0.71
C ASN A 2 15.84 18.42 0.63
N GLU A 3 15.47 17.19 0.23
CA GLU A 3 14.09 16.77 0.41
C GLU A 3 13.77 16.90 1.90
N LEU A 4 12.78 17.70 2.22
CA LEU A 4 12.26 17.73 3.59
C LEU A 4 11.83 16.31 3.93
N PRO A 5 12.28 15.76 5.07
CA PRO A 5 11.86 14.42 5.46
C PRO A 5 10.34 14.39 5.47
N ASN A 6 9.76 13.41 4.80
CA ASN A 6 8.31 13.21 4.85
C ASN A 6 7.94 12.88 6.31
N ARG A 7 7.50 13.89 7.07
CA ARG A 7 7.09 13.73 8.48
C ARG A 7 5.96 12.73 8.69
N PHE A 8 5.34 12.26 7.61
CA PHE A 8 4.32 11.23 7.63
C PHE A 8 4.88 9.84 7.27
N ASP A 9 6.19 9.72 6.96
CA ASP A 9 6.79 8.42 6.71
C ASP A 9 6.72 7.58 8.00
N PRO A 10 5.98 6.46 7.99
CA PRO A 10 5.80 5.63 9.18
C PRO A 10 7.10 5.04 9.70
N ARG A 11 8.13 4.91 8.85
CA ARG A 11 9.45 4.40 9.24
C ARG A 11 10.18 5.34 10.21
N LEU A 12 9.73 6.60 10.30
CA LEU A 12 10.26 7.60 11.24
C LEU A 12 9.53 7.62 12.60
N ARG A 13 8.54 6.72 12.78
CA ARG A 13 7.77 6.61 14.02
C ARG A 13 8.32 5.49 14.90
N ASP A 14 8.59 5.81 16.16
CA ASP A 14 9.12 4.86 17.14
C ASP A 14 8.04 3.98 17.79
N ASN A 15 6.74 4.28 17.58
CA ASN A 15 5.61 3.71 18.31
C ASN A 15 4.59 2.99 17.40
N LEU A 16 5.05 2.27 16.38
CA LEU A 16 4.17 1.44 15.56
C LEU A 16 3.56 0.29 16.39
N SER A 17 2.26 0.06 16.23
CA SER A 17 1.60 -1.14 16.74
C SER A 17 2.14 -2.41 16.06
N ASP A 18 1.87 -3.56 16.63
CA ASP A 18 2.35 -4.82 16.05
C ASP A 18 1.70 -5.11 14.69
N ASN A 19 0.43 -4.75 14.48
CA ASN A 19 -0.24 -4.84 13.19
C ASN A 19 0.39 -3.92 12.14
N GLU A 20 0.77 -2.68 12.52
CA GLU A 20 1.48 -1.77 11.62
C GLU A 20 2.87 -2.31 11.23
N LYS A 21 3.61 -2.86 12.19
CA LYS A 21 4.90 -3.51 11.91
C LYS A 21 4.73 -4.71 10.98
N THR A 22 3.73 -5.56 11.23
CA THR A 22 3.41 -6.70 10.37
C THR A 22 3.08 -6.25 8.95
N MET A 23 2.24 -5.22 8.79
CA MET A 23 1.91 -4.67 7.47
C MET A 23 3.15 -4.17 6.74
N MET A 24 4.00 -3.39 7.41
CA MET A 24 5.23 -2.84 6.80
C MET A 24 6.22 -3.95 6.44
N HIS A 25 6.41 -4.94 7.31
CA HIS A 25 7.29 -6.08 7.05
C HIS A 25 6.77 -6.94 5.89
N PHE A 26 5.47 -7.23 5.86
CA PHE A 26 4.85 -7.95 4.75
C PHE A 26 5.03 -7.20 3.41
N MET A 27 4.82 -5.90 3.40
CA MET A 27 5.01 -5.10 2.18
C MET A 27 6.46 -5.07 1.72
N SER A 28 7.41 -4.89 2.64
CA SER A 28 8.84 -4.80 2.29
C SER A 28 9.40 -6.15 1.84
N ASP A 29 9.18 -7.19 2.61
CA ASP A 29 9.91 -8.44 2.45
C ASP A 29 9.13 -9.49 1.66
N CYS A 30 7.80 -9.52 1.76
CA CYS A 30 6.98 -10.40 0.94
C CYS A 30 6.64 -9.77 -0.41
N MET A 31 5.89 -8.66 -0.43
CA MET A 31 5.39 -8.08 -1.68
C MET A 31 6.53 -7.60 -2.60
N HIS A 32 7.57 -7.02 -2.04
CA HIS A 32 8.70 -6.46 -2.79
C HIS A 32 10.00 -7.26 -2.64
N GLY A 33 10.17 -7.99 -1.55
CA GLY A 33 11.33 -8.85 -1.28
C GLY A 33 11.18 -10.28 -1.82
N HIS A 34 9.96 -10.69 -2.19
CA HIS A 34 9.62 -12.03 -2.71
C HIS A 34 9.79 -13.17 -1.68
N ASP A 35 9.60 -12.87 -0.39
CA ASP A 35 9.62 -13.89 0.65
C ASP A 35 8.22 -14.49 0.86
N MET A 36 7.98 -15.64 0.21
CA MET A 36 6.70 -16.34 0.29
C MET A 36 6.40 -16.90 1.68
N SER A 37 7.42 -17.17 2.51
CA SER A 37 7.22 -17.69 3.87
C SER A 37 6.40 -16.71 4.75
N LEU A 38 6.45 -15.42 4.44
CA LEU A 38 5.69 -14.39 5.15
C LEU A 38 4.19 -14.44 4.85
N VAL A 39 3.78 -15.00 3.71
CA VAL A 39 2.35 -15.27 3.45
C VAL A 39 1.81 -16.26 4.46
N ASP A 40 2.52 -17.37 4.69
CA ASP A 40 2.07 -18.38 5.65
C ASP A 40 2.13 -17.86 7.11
N ARG A 41 3.08 -16.97 7.38
CA ARG A 41 3.28 -16.40 8.71
C ARG A 41 2.26 -15.32 9.08
N TYR A 42 1.86 -14.47 8.14
CA TYR A 42 1.12 -13.24 8.42
C TYR A 42 -0.30 -13.21 7.86
N VAL A 43 -0.66 -14.12 6.93
CA VAL A 43 -1.98 -14.10 6.29
C VAL A 43 -2.85 -15.24 6.83
N ALA A 44 -4.07 -14.94 7.21
CA ALA A 44 -5.03 -15.94 7.64
C ALA A 44 -5.35 -16.93 6.51
N GLU A 45 -5.65 -18.17 6.85
CA GLU A 45 -5.96 -19.21 5.85
C GLU A 45 -7.22 -18.85 5.05
N ASP A 46 -8.22 -18.32 5.74
CA ASP A 46 -9.51 -17.88 5.23
C ASP A 46 -9.54 -16.39 4.79
N TYR A 47 -8.38 -15.84 4.47
CA TYR A 47 -8.19 -14.45 4.03
C TYR A 47 -9.18 -14.03 2.93
N ILE A 48 -9.86 -12.92 3.16
CA ILE A 48 -10.85 -12.37 2.24
C ILE A 48 -10.20 -11.26 1.39
N GLN A 49 -10.28 -11.39 0.08
CA GLN A 49 -9.71 -10.45 -0.86
C GLN A 49 -10.80 -9.75 -1.68
N HIS A 50 -10.79 -8.40 -1.63
CA HIS A 50 -11.73 -7.57 -2.39
C HIS A 50 -11.13 -6.95 -3.66
N THR A 51 -9.81 -7.01 -3.85
CA THR A 51 -9.17 -6.51 -5.08
C THR A 51 -9.54 -7.41 -6.26
N PRO A 52 -10.15 -6.85 -7.33
CA PRO A 52 -10.51 -7.64 -8.52
C PRO A 52 -9.31 -8.35 -9.14
N GLY A 53 -9.50 -9.61 -9.51
CA GLY A 53 -8.46 -10.42 -10.18
C GLY A 53 -7.49 -11.13 -9.22
N ILE A 54 -7.64 -10.98 -7.92
CA ILE A 54 -6.89 -11.75 -6.93
C ILE A 54 -7.83 -12.84 -6.34
N GLY A 55 -7.34 -14.08 -6.27
CA GLY A 55 -8.12 -15.19 -5.71
C GLY A 55 -8.34 -15.09 -4.20
N GLN A 56 -9.32 -15.84 -3.71
CA GLN A 56 -9.69 -15.87 -2.30
C GLN A 56 -8.76 -16.76 -1.46
N GLY A 57 -8.70 -16.48 -0.18
CA GLY A 57 -7.90 -17.21 0.78
C GLY A 57 -6.39 -16.98 0.64
N ARG A 58 -5.61 -17.51 1.58
CA ARG A 58 -4.16 -17.46 1.54
C ARG A 58 -3.59 -18.01 0.23
N GLN A 59 -4.19 -19.07 -0.31
CA GLN A 59 -3.74 -19.70 -1.56
C GLN A 59 -3.99 -18.81 -2.79
N GLY A 60 -5.10 -18.08 -2.81
CA GLY A 60 -5.38 -17.09 -3.87
C GLY A 60 -4.35 -15.97 -3.90
N LEU A 61 -3.95 -15.48 -2.72
CA LEU A 61 -2.89 -14.48 -2.60
C LEU A 61 -1.53 -15.04 -3.04
N ARG A 62 -1.15 -16.26 -2.61
CA ARG A 62 0.08 -16.94 -3.07
C ARG A 62 0.14 -17.03 -4.59
N HIS A 63 -0.93 -17.52 -5.20
CA HIS A 63 -1.03 -17.64 -6.65
C HIS A 63 -0.85 -16.28 -7.34
N TYR A 64 -1.51 -15.25 -6.85
CA TYR A 64 -1.36 -13.89 -7.39
C TYR A 64 0.09 -13.38 -7.30
N LEU A 65 0.75 -13.56 -6.16
CA LEU A 65 2.14 -13.15 -5.98
C LEU A 65 3.06 -13.87 -6.98
N GLU A 66 2.98 -15.18 -7.06
CA GLU A 66 3.85 -16.01 -7.93
C GLU A 66 3.58 -15.81 -9.42
N GLN A 67 2.32 -15.68 -9.82
CA GLN A 67 1.95 -15.69 -11.22
C GLN A 67 1.78 -14.29 -11.82
N VAL A 68 1.56 -13.27 -11.00
CA VAL A 68 1.26 -11.93 -11.47
C VAL A 68 2.23 -10.89 -10.88
N ALA A 69 2.24 -10.71 -9.56
CA ALA A 69 2.92 -9.58 -8.96
C ALA A 69 4.45 -9.64 -9.13
N TRP A 70 5.05 -10.80 -8.89
CA TRP A 70 6.50 -11.00 -8.95
C TRP A 70 7.05 -11.24 -10.35
N LYS A 71 6.17 -11.49 -11.34
CA LYS A 71 6.56 -11.61 -12.75
C LYS A 71 6.60 -10.28 -13.49
N ARG A 72 6.16 -9.20 -12.85
CA ARG A 72 6.24 -7.87 -13.47
C ARG A 72 7.71 -7.47 -13.64
N PRO A 73 8.09 -6.95 -14.83
CA PRO A 73 9.46 -6.55 -15.07
C PRO A 73 9.87 -5.39 -14.14
N GLY A 74 11.07 -5.50 -13.60
CA GLY A 74 11.66 -4.50 -12.71
C GLY A 74 11.25 -4.69 -11.24
N ARG A 75 12.16 -4.30 -10.34
CA ARG A 75 11.86 -4.23 -8.91
C ARG A 75 10.96 -3.02 -8.69
N LEU A 76 9.74 -3.25 -8.24
CA LEU A 76 8.84 -2.16 -7.91
C LEU A 76 9.42 -1.38 -6.73
N THR A 77 9.85 -0.16 -6.98
CA THR A 77 10.13 0.79 -5.91
C THR A 77 8.80 1.26 -5.34
N TRP A 78 8.70 1.33 -4.03
CA TRP A 78 7.54 1.87 -3.35
C TRP A 78 7.96 2.74 -2.18
N ARG A 79 7.12 3.68 -1.81
CA ARG A 79 7.34 4.56 -0.68
C ARG A 79 6.05 4.66 0.14
N PRO A 80 6.09 4.37 1.45
CA PRO A 80 4.96 4.66 2.31
C PRO A 80 4.78 6.19 2.42
N ILE A 81 3.53 6.64 2.37
CA ILE A 81 3.15 8.04 2.56
C ILE A 81 2.53 8.19 3.94
N HIS A 82 1.51 7.39 4.23
CA HIS A 82 0.82 7.36 5.51
C HIS A 82 0.64 5.92 5.98
N LEU A 83 0.65 5.75 7.30
CA LEU A 83 0.30 4.49 7.95
C LEU A 83 -0.53 4.82 9.19
N PHE A 84 -1.70 4.24 9.31
CA PHE A 84 -2.61 4.43 10.42
C PHE A 84 -3.15 3.10 10.90
N ALA A 85 -3.26 2.95 12.23
CA ALA A 85 -4.01 1.86 12.85
C ALA A 85 -5.25 2.41 13.56
N CYS A 86 -6.38 1.74 13.39
CA CYS A 86 -7.63 2.03 14.07
C CYS A 86 -8.36 0.72 14.38
N GLY A 87 -8.41 0.33 15.64
CA GLY A 87 -8.94 -0.97 16.03
C GLY A 87 -8.12 -2.10 15.39
N ASP A 88 -8.81 -3.01 14.71
CA ASP A 88 -8.20 -4.12 13.97
C ASP A 88 -7.79 -3.79 12.53
N PHE A 89 -7.94 -2.52 12.10
CA PHE A 89 -7.54 -2.06 10.78
C PHE A 89 -6.18 -1.37 10.79
N VAL A 90 -5.41 -1.64 9.73
CA VAL A 90 -4.24 -0.84 9.33
C VAL A 90 -4.47 -0.31 7.93
N ILE A 91 -4.26 0.98 7.75
CA ILE A 91 -4.37 1.65 6.46
C ILE A 91 -2.97 2.09 6.04
N LEU A 92 -2.52 1.61 4.89
CA LEU A 92 -1.26 1.99 4.27
C LEU A 92 -1.51 2.75 2.97
N HIS A 93 -1.19 4.02 2.96
CA HIS A 93 -1.16 4.84 1.76
C HIS A 93 0.27 4.84 1.21
N LYS A 94 0.46 4.36 -0.02
CA LYS A 94 1.78 4.16 -0.64
C LYS A 94 1.85 4.69 -2.06
N LEU A 95 3.03 5.18 -2.42
CA LEU A 95 3.36 5.64 -3.76
C LEU A 95 4.17 4.57 -4.48
N LEU A 96 3.75 4.24 -5.70
CA LEU A 96 4.47 3.43 -6.67
C LEU A 96 4.75 4.29 -7.93
N PRO A 97 5.59 3.83 -8.88
CA PRO A 97 5.99 4.67 -10.02
C PRO A 97 4.86 5.22 -10.88
N ALA A 98 3.74 4.49 -10.98
CA ALA A 98 2.62 4.86 -11.86
C ALA A 98 1.28 5.01 -11.13
N VAL A 99 1.22 4.69 -9.83
CA VAL A 99 -0.02 4.69 -9.05
C VAL A 99 0.21 5.07 -7.61
N VAL A 100 -0.83 5.61 -6.99
CA VAL A 100 -0.94 5.68 -5.54
C VAL A 100 -1.97 4.65 -5.10
N ILE A 101 -1.70 3.95 -4.02
CA ILE A 101 -2.60 2.92 -3.48
C ILE A 101 -2.87 3.20 -2.01
N ALA A 102 -4.13 3.13 -1.63
CA ALA A 102 -4.53 3.01 -0.24
C ALA A 102 -5.00 1.58 0.02
N ASP A 103 -4.20 0.83 0.77
CA ASP A 103 -4.55 -0.51 1.24
C ASP A 103 -5.25 -0.41 2.59
N PHE A 104 -6.36 -1.11 2.73
CA PHE A 104 -7.08 -1.30 4.00
C PHE A 104 -6.94 -2.77 4.38
N MET A 105 -6.25 -3.03 5.47
CA MET A 105 -6.00 -4.38 5.96
C MET A 105 -6.67 -4.57 7.32
N ARG A 106 -7.59 -5.53 7.43
CA ARG A 106 -8.13 -5.95 8.71
C ARG A 106 -7.33 -7.14 9.25
N PHE A 107 -7.00 -7.06 10.52
CA PHE A 107 -6.32 -8.12 11.26
C PHE A 107 -7.33 -8.89 12.13
N ASN A 108 -7.14 -10.18 12.29
CA ASN A 108 -7.90 -10.99 13.23
C ASN A 108 -7.30 -10.94 14.66
N GLN A 109 -7.92 -11.65 15.60
CA GLN A 109 -7.47 -11.67 16.99
C GLN A 109 -6.09 -12.31 17.19
N ASP A 110 -5.64 -13.13 16.24
CA ASP A 110 -4.33 -13.76 16.25
C ASP A 110 -3.23 -12.86 15.63
N GLY A 111 -3.57 -11.64 15.24
CA GLY A 111 -2.66 -10.71 14.59
C GLY A 111 -2.33 -11.08 13.14
N LEU A 112 -3.19 -11.88 12.48
CA LEU A 112 -3.04 -12.23 11.07
C LEU A 112 -3.87 -11.32 10.20
N MET A 113 -3.34 -10.98 9.01
CA MET A 113 -4.08 -10.27 7.96
C MET A 113 -5.22 -11.16 7.47
N ALA A 114 -6.46 -10.71 7.70
CA ALA A 114 -7.67 -11.50 7.48
C ALA A 114 -8.53 -10.98 6.33
N GLU A 115 -8.43 -9.71 5.98
CA GLU A 115 -9.28 -9.12 4.94
C GLU A 115 -8.64 -7.86 4.37
N HIS A 116 -8.75 -7.67 3.05
CA HIS A 116 -8.07 -6.60 2.33
C HIS A 116 -8.95 -5.94 1.29
N TRP A 117 -8.88 -4.62 1.25
CA TRP A 117 -9.38 -3.74 0.18
C TRP A 117 -8.26 -2.83 -0.27
N ASP A 118 -8.34 -2.35 -1.51
CA ASP A 118 -7.48 -1.28 -2.00
C ASP A 118 -8.25 -0.25 -2.84
N VAL A 119 -7.71 0.95 -2.86
CA VAL A 119 -8.11 2.00 -3.78
C VAL A 119 -6.88 2.44 -4.55
N VAL A 120 -6.95 2.33 -5.87
CA VAL A 120 -5.83 2.63 -6.77
C VAL A 120 -6.11 3.90 -7.54
N GLN A 121 -5.22 4.88 -7.43
CA GLN A 121 -5.27 6.11 -8.22
C GLN A 121 -4.10 6.12 -9.22
N PRO A 122 -4.37 6.07 -10.53
CA PRO A 122 -3.34 6.28 -11.53
C PRO A 122 -2.71 7.67 -11.40
N LEU A 123 -1.40 7.76 -11.60
CA LEU A 123 -0.70 9.03 -11.66
C LEU A 123 -0.80 9.63 -13.06
N PRO A 124 -0.90 10.96 -13.19
CA PRO A 124 -1.01 11.65 -14.49
C PRO A 124 0.24 11.47 -15.35
N GLU A 125 1.39 11.28 -14.73
CA GLU A 125 2.69 11.05 -15.39
C GLU A 125 3.61 10.24 -14.47
N PRO A 126 4.61 9.53 -15.01
CA PRO A 126 5.60 8.84 -14.19
C PRO A 126 6.33 9.80 -13.25
N ASN A 127 6.58 9.35 -12.01
CA ASN A 127 7.26 10.12 -10.96
C ASN A 127 6.51 11.38 -10.47
N TYR A 128 5.23 11.51 -10.79
CA TYR A 128 4.40 12.52 -10.16
C TYR A 128 4.35 12.30 -8.65
N ASP A 129 4.65 13.34 -7.87
CA ASP A 129 4.54 13.28 -6.41
C ASP A 129 3.22 13.90 -5.94
N PRO A 130 2.22 13.09 -5.57
CA PRO A 130 0.92 13.57 -5.11
C PRO A 130 0.98 14.35 -3.79
N MET A 131 2.09 14.22 -3.05
CA MET A 131 2.32 14.96 -1.81
C MET A 131 2.93 16.34 -2.03
N ARG A 132 3.41 16.60 -3.25
CA ARG A 132 3.97 17.89 -3.63
C ARG A 132 2.85 18.80 -4.10
N LEU A 133 2.38 19.67 -3.22
CA LEU A 133 1.48 20.76 -3.62
C LEU A 133 2.26 21.76 -4.47
N SER A 134 1.98 21.78 -5.75
CA SER A 134 2.46 22.83 -6.67
C SER A 134 1.26 23.68 -7.10
N THR A 135 1.51 24.93 -7.44
CA THR A 135 0.49 25.83 -7.99
C THR A 135 -0.15 25.24 -9.26
N GLU A 136 0.65 24.51 -10.04
CA GLU A 136 0.21 23.82 -11.24
C GLU A 136 -0.77 22.68 -10.92
N ASN A 137 -0.49 21.88 -9.91
CA ASN A 137 -1.38 20.78 -9.48
C ASN A 137 -2.71 21.32 -8.96
N LEU A 138 -2.70 22.42 -8.20
CA LEU A 138 -3.91 23.06 -7.73
C LEU A 138 -4.74 23.61 -8.90
N SER A 139 -4.09 24.21 -9.89
CA SER A 139 -4.76 24.74 -11.08
C SER A 139 -5.38 23.62 -11.93
N ARG A 140 -4.68 22.51 -12.12
CA ARG A 140 -5.20 21.32 -12.83
C ARG A 140 -6.39 20.71 -12.09
N PHE A 141 -6.31 20.60 -10.76
CA PHE A 141 -7.41 20.12 -9.94
C PHE A 141 -8.66 21.01 -10.06
N ALA A 142 -8.49 22.33 -9.94
CA ALA A 142 -9.58 23.28 -10.10
C ALA A 142 -10.24 23.19 -11.48
N ALA A 143 -9.44 23.07 -12.55
CA ALA A 143 -9.94 22.90 -13.91
C ALA A 143 -10.72 21.59 -14.10
N MET A 144 -10.23 20.47 -13.51
CA MET A 144 -10.87 19.17 -13.62
C MET A 144 -12.27 19.13 -12.96
N PHE A 145 -12.44 19.83 -11.85
CA PHE A 145 -13.70 19.90 -11.12
C PHE A 145 -14.54 21.15 -11.45
N LYS A 146 -14.10 21.99 -12.41
CA LYS A 146 -14.78 23.26 -12.76
C LYS A 146 -15.03 24.15 -11.52
N ILE A 147 -14.12 24.09 -10.56
CA ILE A 147 -14.18 24.96 -9.40
C ILE A 147 -13.65 26.32 -9.84
N ASN A 148 -14.58 27.19 -10.25
CA ASN A 148 -14.26 28.57 -10.51
C ASN A 148 -14.16 29.28 -9.15
N GLY A 149 -12.96 29.81 -8.87
CA GLY A 149 -12.76 30.70 -7.73
C GLY A 149 -13.44 32.05 -7.96
#